data_be607bee0b3844ea6976f0bb023ff7a7
#
_entry.id   be607bee0b3844ea6976f0bb023ff7a7
#
_cell.length_a   1.000
_cell.length_b   1.000
_cell.length_c   1.000
_cell.angle_alpha   90.00
_cell.angle_beta   90.00
_cell.angle_gamma   90.00
#
_symmetry.space_group_name_H-M   'P 1'
#
loop_
_entity.id
_entity.type
_entity.pdbx_description
1 polymer ?
#
loop_
_entity_poly.entity_id
_entity_poly.type
_entity_poly.pdbx_seq_one_letter_code
_entity_poly.pdbx_strand_id
1 'polypeptide(L)'
;MAMTKFIVRLLLLLGCATCSAAAEPLRVMSFNVRNSDARDGENAWPKRTEFFFTTIAAFVPDLIGFQEVLAVQHDALTARMTDYAFSGVARDDGHRKGEWSCIGYRKARFTKVAEGNFWLSETPDLIGSKSWDAALTRICSWVRLRETDTGKEFLYANTHFDHRGVIARQEASRVISTRLPQIAANLPALLTGDLNINEDNPAYAVLVKPTIPGAIRWVDSFREVHPIRGQDEASFNGFKGTTKGSRIDFIFHSAAFVATESAIDRTTRERRYPSDHYPVTAVLQWK
;
A
#
# COMPACT_ATOMS: atom_id res chain seq x y z
N MET A 1 11.60 -63.62 53.29
CA MET A 1 11.91 -63.30 51.86
C MET A 1 10.85 -62.37 51.31
N ALA A 2 11.16 -61.07 51.19
CA ALA A 2 10.26 -60.07 50.69
C ALA A 2 10.71 -59.71 49.26
N MET A 3 9.84 -59.92 48.26
CA MET A 3 10.06 -59.55 46.90
C MET A 3 9.55 -58.07 46.65
N THR A 4 10.47 -57.15 46.44
CA THR A 4 10.22 -55.78 46.11
C THR A 4 9.92 -55.67 44.59
N LYS A 5 8.71 -55.28 44.25
CA LYS A 5 8.30 -55.02 42.85
C LYS A 5 8.70 -53.58 42.46
N PHE A 6 9.64 -53.44 41.53
CA PHE A 6 9.97 -52.19 40.86
C PHE A 6 8.92 -51.89 39.80
N ILE A 7 8.21 -50.76 39.92
CA ILE A 7 7.33 -50.22 38.91
C ILE A 7 8.11 -49.15 38.13
N VAL A 8 8.46 -49.48 36.88
CA VAL A 8 9.06 -48.53 35.93
C VAL A 8 7.91 -47.71 35.32
N ARG A 9 7.81 -46.42 35.68
CA ARG A 9 6.90 -45.47 35.00
C ARG A 9 7.57 -44.97 33.74
N LEU A 10 7.04 -45.38 32.58
CA LEU A 10 7.41 -44.87 31.26
C LEU A 10 6.70 -43.51 31.05
N LEU A 11 7.46 -42.42 31.13
CA LEU A 11 6.97 -41.07 30.74
C LEU A 11 6.99 -40.98 29.20
N LEU A 12 5.83 -41.03 28.58
CA LEU A 12 5.64 -40.67 27.17
C LEU A 12 5.70 -39.14 27.08
N LEU A 13 6.80 -38.60 26.60
CA LEU A 13 6.89 -37.21 26.12
C LEU A 13 6.18 -37.11 24.76
N LEU A 14 4.93 -36.63 24.78
CA LEU A 14 4.27 -36.17 23.54
C LEU A 14 4.98 -34.90 23.05
N GLY A 15 5.89 -35.06 22.11
CA GLY A 15 6.44 -33.94 21.35
C GLY A 15 5.33 -33.34 20.49
N CYS A 16 4.81 -32.19 20.89
CA CYS A 16 3.92 -31.38 20.04
C CYS A 16 4.79 -30.81 18.91
N ALA A 17 4.79 -31.47 17.75
CA ALA A 17 5.36 -30.90 16.54
C ALA A 17 4.49 -29.70 16.15
N THR A 18 4.93 -28.48 16.50
CA THR A 18 4.34 -27.26 15.96
C THR A 18 4.65 -27.23 14.45
N CYS A 19 3.68 -27.68 13.66
CA CYS A 19 3.72 -27.47 12.22
C CYS A 19 3.65 -25.96 12.02
N SER A 20 4.78 -25.31 11.75
CA SER A 20 4.81 -23.91 11.33
C SER A 20 4.13 -23.86 9.96
N ALA A 21 2.87 -23.49 9.94
CA ALA A 21 2.18 -23.23 8.69
C ALA A 21 2.97 -22.13 7.97
N ALA A 22 3.29 -22.36 6.69
CA ALA A 22 3.88 -21.33 5.85
C ALA A 22 2.93 -20.12 5.87
N ALA A 23 3.48 -18.92 6.06
CA ALA A 23 2.67 -17.69 6.04
C ALA A 23 1.91 -17.59 4.70
N GLU A 24 0.61 -17.33 4.77
CA GLU A 24 -0.19 -17.12 3.57
C GLU A 24 0.32 -15.90 2.79
N PRO A 25 0.32 -15.94 1.45
CA PRO A 25 0.70 -14.79 0.63
C PRO A 25 -0.12 -13.55 0.97
N LEU A 26 0.52 -12.38 0.91
CA LEU A 26 -0.13 -11.07 1.10
C LEU A 26 -0.68 -10.58 -0.24
N ARG A 27 -1.96 -10.31 -0.30
CA ARG A 27 -2.63 -9.71 -1.46
C ARG A 27 -2.68 -8.19 -1.26
N VAL A 28 -1.89 -7.46 -2.02
CA VAL A 28 -1.73 -6.00 -1.89
C VAL A 28 -2.31 -5.28 -3.09
N MET A 29 -3.03 -4.19 -2.86
CA MET A 29 -3.58 -3.33 -3.90
C MET A 29 -3.18 -1.88 -3.67
N SER A 30 -2.77 -1.16 -4.72
CA SER A 30 -2.68 0.30 -4.77
C SER A 30 -3.78 0.83 -5.67
N PHE A 31 -4.62 1.74 -5.17
CA PHE A 31 -5.77 2.19 -5.92
C PHE A 31 -6.06 3.69 -5.71
N ASN A 32 -5.67 4.51 -6.67
CA ASN A 32 -6.15 5.89 -6.75
C ASN A 32 -7.64 5.86 -7.09
N VAL A 33 -8.47 6.38 -6.17
CA VAL A 33 -9.93 6.27 -6.28
C VAL A 33 -10.56 7.37 -7.13
N ARG A 34 -9.79 8.35 -7.56
CA ARG A 34 -10.29 9.60 -8.14
C ARG A 34 -11.24 10.33 -7.18
N ASN A 35 -10.90 11.53 -6.74
CA ASN A 35 -11.66 12.24 -5.74
C ASN A 35 -13.10 12.55 -6.19
N SER A 36 -14.02 12.59 -5.22
CA SER A 36 -15.46 12.73 -5.47
C SER A 36 -15.89 14.11 -5.92
N ASP A 37 -15.05 15.14 -5.73
CA ASP A 37 -15.36 16.53 -6.09
C ASP A 37 -15.02 16.83 -7.56
N ALA A 38 -14.35 15.90 -8.23
CA ALA A 38 -14.03 16.03 -9.64
C ALA A 38 -15.29 16.07 -10.51
N ARG A 39 -15.33 17.00 -11.44
CA ARG A 39 -16.46 17.17 -12.36
C ARG A 39 -16.40 16.19 -13.53
N ASP A 40 -16.46 14.91 -13.23
CA ASP A 40 -16.25 13.82 -14.19
C ASP A 40 -17.54 13.37 -14.90
N GLY A 41 -18.67 14.11 -14.77
CA GLY A 41 -19.91 13.84 -15.48
C GLY A 41 -20.45 12.42 -15.25
N GLU A 42 -20.43 11.57 -16.29
CA GLU A 42 -20.87 10.18 -16.20
C GLU A 42 -19.92 9.29 -15.36
N ASN A 43 -18.71 9.73 -15.10
CA ASN A 43 -17.73 9.03 -14.26
C ASN A 43 -17.66 9.58 -12.83
N ALA A 44 -18.59 10.51 -12.46
CA ALA A 44 -18.65 11.03 -11.10
C ALA A 44 -18.83 9.91 -10.06
N TRP A 45 -18.25 10.11 -8.86
CA TRP A 45 -18.21 9.11 -7.80
C TRP A 45 -19.52 8.35 -7.56
N PRO A 46 -20.71 8.99 -7.42
CA PRO A 46 -21.95 8.26 -7.17
C PRO A 46 -22.32 7.24 -8.26
N LYS A 47 -21.91 7.49 -9.51
CA LYS A 47 -22.25 6.63 -10.66
C LYS A 47 -21.31 5.43 -10.82
N ARG A 48 -20.14 5.44 -10.18
CA ARG A 48 -19.14 4.36 -10.27
C ARG A 48 -18.88 3.64 -8.94
N THR A 49 -19.53 4.08 -7.85
CA THR A 49 -19.31 3.55 -6.50
C THR A 49 -19.48 2.03 -6.44
N GLU A 50 -20.56 1.48 -7.01
CA GLU A 50 -20.79 0.02 -7.01
C GLU A 50 -19.70 -0.73 -7.78
N PHE A 51 -19.29 -0.20 -8.92
CA PHE A 51 -18.23 -0.81 -9.71
C PHE A 51 -16.89 -0.74 -8.98
N PHE A 52 -16.59 0.36 -8.33
CA PHE A 52 -15.40 0.51 -7.50
C PHE A 52 -15.31 -0.57 -6.41
N PHE A 53 -16.37 -0.76 -5.61
CA PHE A 53 -16.36 -1.77 -4.55
C PHE A 53 -16.34 -3.20 -5.09
N THR A 54 -17.01 -3.48 -6.19
CA THR A 54 -16.94 -4.83 -6.81
C THR A 54 -15.56 -5.14 -7.40
N THR A 55 -14.82 -4.13 -7.87
CA THR A 55 -13.43 -4.31 -8.30
C THR A 55 -12.52 -4.70 -7.13
N ILE A 56 -12.65 -4.04 -5.99
CA ILE A 56 -11.91 -4.42 -4.78
C ILE A 56 -12.29 -5.84 -4.33
N ALA A 57 -13.59 -6.13 -4.30
CA ALA A 57 -14.10 -7.44 -3.87
C ALA A 57 -13.64 -8.59 -4.78
N ALA A 58 -13.40 -8.34 -6.06
CA ALA A 58 -12.91 -9.35 -7.00
C ALA A 58 -11.46 -9.78 -6.70
N PHE A 59 -10.61 -8.86 -6.29
CA PHE A 59 -9.22 -9.18 -5.92
C PHE A 59 -9.10 -9.67 -4.48
N VAL A 60 -10.00 -9.27 -3.59
CA VAL A 60 -9.97 -9.63 -2.15
C VAL A 60 -8.61 -9.29 -1.51
N PRO A 61 -8.18 -8.03 -1.53
CA PRO A 61 -6.87 -7.67 -0.99
C PRO A 61 -6.81 -7.82 0.53
N ASP A 62 -5.64 -8.13 1.06
CA ASP A 62 -5.37 -8.09 2.50
C ASP A 62 -5.00 -6.67 2.95
N LEU A 63 -4.31 -5.95 2.06
CA LEU A 63 -3.79 -4.59 2.26
C LEU A 63 -4.14 -3.74 1.04
N ILE A 64 -4.62 -2.53 1.28
CA ILE A 64 -4.95 -1.57 0.22
C ILE A 64 -4.40 -0.20 0.58
N GLY A 65 -3.67 0.41 -0.34
CA GLY A 65 -3.34 1.83 -0.29
C GLY A 65 -4.27 2.60 -1.22
N PHE A 66 -5.03 3.52 -0.67
CA PHE A 66 -5.93 4.39 -1.42
C PHE A 66 -5.35 5.79 -1.58
N GLN A 67 -5.52 6.42 -2.73
CA GLN A 67 -5.13 7.80 -3.00
C GLN A 67 -6.36 8.60 -3.48
N GLU A 68 -6.33 9.92 -3.32
CA GLU A 68 -7.39 10.88 -3.64
C GLU A 68 -8.71 10.69 -2.87
N VAL A 69 -8.69 10.02 -1.73
CA VAL A 69 -9.92 9.79 -0.96
C VAL A 69 -10.37 11.08 -0.28
N LEU A 70 -11.58 11.55 -0.54
CA LEU A 70 -12.23 12.63 0.21
C LEU A 70 -13.11 12.09 1.33
N ALA A 71 -13.55 12.94 2.25
CA ALA A 71 -14.31 12.55 3.43
C ALA A 71 -15.52 11.66 3.12
N VAL A 72 -16.30 12.00 2.09
CA VAL A 72 -17.47 11.21 1.67
C VAL A 72 -17.08 9.82 1.14
N GLN A 73 -15.93 9.72 0.48
CA GLN A 73 -15.41 8.43 0.01
C GLN A 73 -14.84 7.61 1.18
N HIS A 74 -14.15 8.25 2.12
CA HIS A 74 -13.68 7.60 3.33
C HIS A 74 -14.84 7.03 4.17
N ASP A 75 -15.93 7.78 4.31
CA ASP A 75 -17.14 7.32 5.00
C ASP A 75 -17.76 6.11 4.26
N ALA A 76 -17.80 6.15 2.93
CA ALA A 76 -18.27 5.02 2.13
C ALA A 76 -17.36 3.77 2.26
N LEU A 77 -16.04 3.94 2.27
CA LEU A 77 -15.08 2.86 2.51
C LEU A 77 -15.34 2.22 3.88
N THR A 78 -15.43 3.03 4.93
CA THR A 78 -15.65 2.55 6.31
C THR A 78 -16.99 1.84 6.48
N ALA A 79 -18.05 2.36 5.85
CA ALA A 79 -19.40 1.79 5.96
C ALA A 79 -19.54 0.48 5.18
N ARG A 80 -18.85 0.32 4.04
CA ARG A 80 -19.06 -0.82 3.13
C ARG A 80 -17.99 -1.92 3.25
N MET A 81 -16.79 -1.59 3.69
CA MET A 81 -15.70 -2.55 3.88
C MET A 81 -15.55 -2.90 5.36
N THR A 82 -16.60 -3.48 5.94
CA THR A 82 -16.69 -3.75 7.38
C THR A 82 -15.64 -4.72 7.92
N ASP A 83 -15.06 -5.56 7.06
CA ASP A 83 -13.99 -6.50 7.40
C ASP A 83 -12.60 -5.83 7.42
N TYR A 84 -12.53 -4.54 7.03
CA TYR A 84 -11.30 -3.76 7.03
C TYR A 84 -11.28 -2.74 8.16
N ALA A 85 -10.09 -2.45 8.64
CA ALA A 85 -9.79 -1.27 9.42
C ALA A 85 -9.00 -0.29 8.54
N PHE A 86 -9.12 1.01 8.86
CA PHE A 86 -8.48 2.07 8.10
C PHE A 86 -7.52 2.87 8.97
N SER A 87 -6.40 3.32 8.38
CA SER A 87 -5.41 4.20 8.97
C SER A 87 -5.10 5.35 8.02
N GLY A 88 -4.81 6.51 8.58
CA GLY A 88 -4.49 7.73 7.85
C GLY A 88 -5.39 8.89 8.22
N VAL A 89 -5.00 10.09 7.78
CA VAL A 89 -5.73 11.35 7.99
C VAL A 89 -5.76 12.15 6.69
N ALA A 90 -6.65 13.14 6.61
CA ALA A 90 -6.68 14.07 5.48
C ALA A 90 -5.48 15.02 5.51
N ARG A 91 -4.95 15.32 4.34
CA ARG A 91 -3.66 16.01 4.17
C ARG A 91 -3.63 17.48 4.58
N ASP A 92 -4.80 18.20 4.57
CA ASP A 92 -4.79 19.65 4.77
C ASP A 92 -4.86 20.06 6.26
N ASP A 93 -5.53 19.28 7.09
CA ASP A 93 -5.74 19.60 8.52
C ASP A 93 -5.37 18.46 9.47
N GLY A 94 -4.91 17.32 8.92
CA GLY A 94 -4.61 16.13 9.71
C GLY A 94 -5.87 15.47 10.31
N HIS A 95 -7.04 15.80 9.78
CA HIS A 95 -8.32 15.26 10.25
C HIS A 95 -9.23 14.86 9.09
N ARG A 96 -10.01 15.79 8.52
CA ARG A 96 -11.01 15.48 7.49
C ARG A 96 -10.94 16.36 6.25
N LYS A 97 -10.14 17.40 6.21
CA LYS A 97 -10.04 18.35 5.11
C LYS A 97 -8.94 17.93 4.13
N GLY A 98 -9.29 17.91 2.85
CA GLY A 98 -8.41 17.47 1.77
C GLY A 98 -8.46 15.96 1.54
N GLU A 99 -7.60 15.48 0.69
CA GLU A 99 -7.53 14.07 0.34
C GLU A 99 -6.73 13.26 1.36
N TRP A 100 -7.16 12.01 1.60
CA TRP A 100 -6.37 11.01 2.31
C TRP A 100 -5.51 10.21 1.34
N SER A 101 -4.36 9.78 1.84
CA SER A 101 -3.63 8.63 1.34
C SER A 101 -3.81 7.50 2.36
N CYS A 102 -5.05 7.04 2.56
CA CYS A 102 -5.36 6.11 3.63
C CYS A 102 -4.99 4.66 3.27
N ILE A 103 -4.87 3.85 4.32
CA ILE A 103 -4.55 2.43 4.26
C ILE A 103 -5.75 1.64 4.78
N GLY A 104 -6.19 0.63 4.02
CA GLY A 104 -7.11 -0.40 4.47
C GLY A 104 -6.37 -1.71 4.73
N TYR A 105 -6.69 -2.41 5.82
CA TYR A 105 -6.15 -3.73 6.12
C TYR A 105 -7.21 -4.65 6.74
N ARG A 106 -7.13 -5.95 6.44
CA ARG A 106 -8.10 -6.94 6.95
C ARG A 106 -7.96 -7.15 8.46
N LYS A 107 -9.04 -6.90 9.20
CA LYS A 107 -9.10 -7.06 10.67
C LYS A 107 -8.81 -8.49 11.13
N ALA A 108 -9.29 -9.47 10.38
CA ALA A 108 -9.09 -10.89 10.72
C ALA A 108 -7.63 -11.31 10.60
N ARG A 109 -6.86 -10.65 9.71
CA ARG A 109 -5.49 -11.03 9.39
C ARG A 109 -4.43 -10.23 10.15
N PHE A 110 -4.76 -8.99 10.54
CA PHE A 110 -3.76 -8.08 11.13
C PHE A 110 -4.26 -7.37 12.37
N THR A 111 -3.35 -7.23 13.32
CA THR A 111 -3.49 -6.33 14.47
C THR A 111 -2.61 -5.10 14.28
N LYS A 112 -3.19 -3.92 14.46
CA LYS A 112 -2.45 -2.66 14.43
C LYS A 112 -1.58 -2.50 15.67
N VAL A 113 -0.28 -2.29 15.48
CA VAL A 113 0.70 -2.04 16.55
C VAL A 113 0.92 -0.54 16.73
N ALA A 114 1.06 0.20 15.64
CA ALA A 114 1.23 1.65 15.64
C ALA A 114 0.76 2.21 14.30
N GLU A 115 0.47 3.50 14.27
CA GLU A 115 0.14 4.23 13.03
C GLU A 115 0.60 5.68 13.13
N GLY A 116 0.72 6.35 12.00
CA GLY A 116 1.02 7.77 11.95
C GLY A 116 1.03 8.30 10.52
N ASN A 117 1.35 9.57 10.43
CA ASN A 117 1.40 10.30 9.17
C ASN A 117 2.57 11.27 9.20
N PHE A 118 3.10 11.61 8.02
CA PHE A 118 4.02 12.72 7.85
C PHE A 118 3.78 13.39 6.49
N TRP A 119 4.06 14.67 6.41
CA TRP A 119 3.88 15.46 5.20
C TRP A 119 5.13 15.40 4.31
N LEU A 120 4.90 15.39 3.01
CA LEU A 120 5.97 15.40 2.02
C LEU A 120 6.43 16.85 1.79
N SER A 121 7.15 17.38 2.75
CA SER A 121 7.63 18.76 2.82
C SER A 121 8.98 18.85 3.56
N GLU A 122 9.57 20.04 3.63
CA GLU A 122 10.76 20.33 4.45
C GLU A 122 10.46 20.22 5.96
N THR A 123 9.20 20.28 6.34
CA THR A 123 8.72 20.15 7.73
C THR A 123 7.72 19.00 7.85
N PRO A 124 8.17 17.73 7.77
CA PRO A 124 7.28 16.59 7.66
C PRO A 124 6.33 16.38 8.85
N ASP A 125 6.67 16.89 10.02
CA ASP A 125 5.87 16.75 11.23
C ASP A 125 4.86 17.90 11.41
N LEU A 126 4.89 18.94 10.54
CA LEU A 126 3.94 20.03 10.56
C LEU A 126 2.72 19.72 9.70
N ILE A 127 1.55 19.63 10.35
CA ILE A 127 0.28 19.34 9.69
C ILE A 127 -0.01 20.36 8.59
N GLY A 128 -0.39 19.87 7.40
CA GLY A 128 -0.74 20.71 6.27
C GLY A 128 0.45 21.40 5.60
N SER A 129 1.68 21.06 5.98
CA SER A 129 2.87 21.67 5.39
C SER A 129 3.03 21.34 3.91
N LYS A 130 3.58 22.30 3.17
CA LYS A 130 3.84 22.21 1.73
C LYS A 130 5.13 22.95 1.42
N SER A 131 6.00 22.35 0.62
CA SER A 131 7.32 22.91 0.29
C SER A 131 7.64 22.76 -1.20
N TRP A 132 8.74 23.33 -1.60
CA TRP A 132 9.28 23.32 -2.97
C TRP A 132 8.24 23.87 -3.97
N ASP A 133 8.17 23.26 -5.13
CA ASP A 133 7.21 23.58 -6.19
C ASP A 133 5.90 22.78 -6.11
N ALA A 134 5.59 22.17 -4.96
CA ALA A 134 4.38 21.39 -4.78
C ALA A 134 3.11 22.23 -5.03
N ALA A 135 2.23 21.76 -5.91
CA ALA A 135 0.94 22.40 -6.17
C ALA A 135 -0.01 22.23 -4.98
N LEU A 136 0.01 21.05 -4.36
CA LEU A 136 -0.88 20.67 -3.27
C LEU A 136 -0.08 20.06 -2.11
N THR A 137 -0.67 20.11 -0.91
CA THR A 137 -0.19 19.37 0.25
C THR A 137 -0.16 17.87 -0.06
N ARG A 138 0.89 17.17 0.35
CA ARG A 138 1.05 15.73 0.15
C ARG A 138 1.43 15.05 1.46
N ILE A 139 0.92 13.84 1.65
CA ILE A 139 1.05 13.10 2.90
C ILE A 139 1.45 11.65 2.62
N CYS A 140 2.19 11.06 3.54
CA CYS A 140 2.40 9.63 3.65
C CYS A 140 1.76 9.12 4.93
N SER A 141 0.81 8.20 4.81
CA SER A 141 0.25 7.47 5.95
C SER A 141 0.98 6.15 6.13
N TRP A 142 1.15 5.71 7.37
CA TRP A 142 1.79 4.45 7.67
C TRP A 142 1.12 3.74 8.85
N VAL A 143 1.23 2.42 8.85
CA VAL A 143 0.76 1.55 9.93
C VAL A 143 1.78 0.42 10.15
N ARG A 144 2.09 0.11 11.40
CA ARG A 144 2.79 -1.12 11.77
C ARG A 144 1.74 -2.17 12.10
N LEU A 145 1.83 -3.28 11.39
CA LEU A 145 0.90 -4.40 11.50
C LEU A 145 1.62 -5.62 12.02
N ARG A 146 0.91 -6.40 12.84
CA ARG A 146 1.31 -7.76 13.23
C ARG A 146 0.35 -8.74 12.59
N GLU A 147 0.87 -9.68 11.84
CA GLU A 147 0.10 -10.77 11.27
C GLU A 147 -0.36 -11.72 12.39
N THR A 148 -1.67 -11.99 12.46
CA THR A 148 -2.30 -12.70 13.58
C THR A 148 -1.77 -14.13 13.73
N ASP A 149 -1.63 -14.83 12.59
CA ASP A 149 -1.29 -16.27 12.60
C ASP A 149 0.20 -16.53 12.83
N THR A 150 1.08 -15.66 12.34
CA THR A 150 2.53 -15.84 12.39
C THR A 150 3.22 -15.00 13.45
N GLY A 151 2.56 -13.94 13.92
CA GLY A 151 3.14 -12.92 14.80
C GLY A 151 4.17 -12.02 14.14
N LYS A 152 4.42 -12.17 12.84
CA LYS A 152 5.37 -11.33 12.08
C LYS A 152 4.87 -9.89 12.01
N GLU A 153 5.78 -8.95 12.24
CA GLU A 153 5.49 -7.53 12.13
C GLU A 153 6.14 -6.94 10.88
N PHE A 154 5.45 -5.95 10.31
CA PHE A 154 5.97 -5.16 9.19
C PHE A 154 5.37 -3.76 9.18
N LEU A 155 6.04 -2.85 8.49
CA LEU A 155 5.54 -1.51 8.19
C LEU A 155 4.80 -1.53 6.86
N TYR A 156 3.62 -0.92 6.80
CA TYR A 156 2.93 -0.63 5.55
C TYR A 156 2.69 0.87 5.44
N ALA A 157 3.12 1.47 4.33
CA ALA A 157 2.97 2.89 4.04
C ALA A 157 2.23 3.10 2.72
N ASN A 158 1.54 4.24 2.61
CA ASN A 158 0.83 4.65 1.39
C ASN A 158 0.94 6.16 1.19
N THR A 159 1.09 6.60 -0.06
CA THR A 159 1.31 8.01 -0.39
C THR A 159 0.75 8.39 -1.74
N HIS A 160 0.65 9.71 -2.00
CA HIS A 160 0.34 10.28 -3.29
C HIS A 160 1.23 11.49 -3.53
N PHE A 161 2.14 11.42 -4.51
CA PHE A 161 3.07 12.50 -4.83
C PHE A 161 2.40 13.65 -5.57
N ASP A 162 3.07 14.79 -5.61
CA ASP A 162 2.53 15.96 -6.31
C ASP A 162 2.47 15.75 -7.83
N HIS A 163 1.35 16.13 -8.43
CA HIS A 163 1.10 15.92 -9.86
C HIS A 163 1.78 16.98 -10.76
N ARG A 164 2.27 18.10 -10.20
CA ARG A 164 2.90 19.19 -10.95
C ARG A 164 4.37 19.40 -10.58
N GLY A 165 4.65 19.50 -9.28
CA GLY A 165 5.95 19.87 -8.75
C GLY A 165 7.02 18.82 -9.08
N VAL A 166 7.98 19.14 -9.94
CA VAL A 166 9.07 18.25 -10.31
C VAL A 166 10.04 18.07 -9.14
N ILE A 167 10.43 19.19 -8.50
CA ILE A 167 11.30 19.18 -7.32
C ILE A 167 10.57 18.48 -6.16
N ALA A 168 9.30 18.81 -5.96
CA ALA A 168 8.48 18.21 -4.90
C ALA A 168 8.42 16.67 -4.99
N ARG A 169 8.30 16.09 -6.19
CA ARG A 169 8.32 14.63 -6.35
C ARG A 169 9.69 14.02 -6.02
N GLN A 170 10.77 14.69 -6.43
CA GLN A 170 12.12 14.22 -6.13
C GLN A 170 12.41 14.28 -4.63
N GLU A 171 12.06 15.37 -3.98
CA GLU A 171 12.27 15.54 -2.55
C GLU A 171 11.31 14.68 -1.72
N ALA A 172 10.07 14.45 -2.18
CA ALA A 172 9.16 13.48 -1.58
C ALA A 172 9.78 12.07 -1.49
N SER A 173 10.46 11.62 -2.55
CA SER A 173 11.19 10.33 -2.52
C SER A 173 12.32 10.34 -1.48
N ARG A 174 13.02 11.48 -1.29
CA ARG A 174 14.06 11.62 -0.25
C ARG A 174 13.46 11.59 1.15
N VAL A 175 12.33 12.29 1.38
CA VAL A 175 11.61 12.27 2.66
C VAL A 175 11.17 10.83 2.98
N ILE A 176 10.58 10.12 2.03
CA ILE A 176 10.21 8.70 2.17
C ILE A 176 11.43 7.85 2.54
N SER A 177 12.54 8.01 1.81
CA SER A 177 13.78 7.22 2.01
C SER A 177 14.49 7.53 3.32
N THR A 178 14.18 8.67 3.95
CA THR A 178 14.73 9.06 5.27
C THR A 178 13.80 8.66 6.42
N ARG A 179 12.49 8.91 6.27
CA ARG A 179 11.52 8.72 7.36
C ARG A 179 11.08 7.26 7.55
N LEU A 180 10.78 6.55 6.47
CA LEU A 180 10.27 5.18 6.59
C LEU A 180 11.27 4.21 7.24
N PRO A 181 12.59 4.25 6.96
CA PRO A 181 13.54 3.39 7.67
C PRO A 181 13.56 3.62 9.19
N GLN A 182 13.46 4.89 9.63
CA GLN A 182 13.41 5.23 11.06
C GLN A 182 12.15 4.69 11.72
N ILE A 183 10.99 4.80 11.03
CA ILE A 183 9.70 4.31 11.51
C ILE A 183 9.67 2.77 11.50
N ALA A 184 10.24 2.15 10.47
CA ALA A 184 10.31 0.71 10.34
C ALA A 184 11.18 0.06 11.43
N ALA A 185 12.22 0.75 11.91
CA ALA A 185 13.13 0.22 12.95
C ALA A 185 13.62 -1.19 12.63
N ASN A 186 14.06 -1.42 11.39
CA ASN A 186 14.51 -2.71 10.82
C ASN A 186 13.39 -3.72 10.51
N LEU A 187 12.13 -3.40 10.73
CA LEU A 187 11.03 -4.25 10.27
C LEU A 187 10.97 -4.32 8.74
N PRO A 188 10.54 -5.45 8.18
CA PRO A 188 10.10 -5.52 6.78
C PRO A 188 9.09 -4.43 6.45
N ALA A 189 9.10 -3.96 5.20
CA ALA A 189 8.27 -2.82 4.84
C ALA A 189 7.62 -2.99 3.45
N LEU A 190 6.42 -2.41 3.31
CA LEU A 190 5.66 -2.28 2.08
C LEU A 190 5.34 -0.79 1.85
N LEU A 191 5.31 -0.38 0.60
CA LEU A 191 4.93 0.98 0.19
C LEU A 191 4.04 0.91 -1.05
N THR A 192 2.87 1.53 -0.98
CA THR A 192 1.99 1.74 -2.14
C THR A 192 1.86 3.23 -2.43
N GLY A 193 1.49 3.57 -3.65
CA GLY A 193 1.16 4.96 -3.97
C GLY A 193 1.03 5.24 -5.45
N ASP A 194 0.30 6.32 -5.72
CA ASP A 194 0.40 7.08 -6.96
C ASP A 194 1.56 8.07 -6.81
N LEU A 195 2.65 7.79 -7.49
CA LEU A 195 3.84 8.62 -7.37
C LEU A 195 3.89 9.74 -8.42
N ASN A 196 2.94 9.79 -9.37
CA ASN A 196 2.93 10.76 -10.46
C ASN A 196 4.27 10.84 -11.22
N ILE A 197 5.04 9.77 -11.22
CA ILE A 197 6.30 9.58 -11.95
C ILE A 197 6.29 8.21 -12.62
N ASN A 198 7.10 8.06 -13.64
CA ASN A 198 7.41 6.75 -14.22
C ASN A 198 8.79 6.24 -13.74
N GLU A 199 9.17 5.05 -14.18
CA GLU A 199 10.43 4.40 -13.81
C GLU A 199 11.69 5.10 -14.34
N ASP A 200 11.56 6.01 -15.31
CA ASP A 200 12.68 6.80 -15.87
C ASP A 200 12.94 8.08 -15.06
N ASN A 201 12.01 8.43 -14.15
CA ASN A 201 12.14 9.63 -13.34
C ASN A 201 13.23 9.45 -12.26
N PRO A 202 14.11 10.45 -12.05
CA PRO A 202 15.11 10.39 -10.98
C PRO A 202 14.54 10.09 -9.58
N ALA A 203 13.32 10.54 -9.29
CA ALA A 203 12.65 10.26 -8.02
C ALA A 203 12.39 8.76 -7.78
N TYR A 204 12.11 7.99 -8.85
CA TYR A 204 12.00 6.54 -8.77
C TYR A 204 13.35 5.90 -8.39
N ALA A 205 14.44 6.36 -8.98
CA ALA A 205 15.77 5.84 -8.67
C ALA A 205 16.15 6.05 -7.19
N VAL A 206 15.71 7.14 -6.56
CA VAL A 206 15.93 7.39 -5.12
C VAL A 206 15.33 6.27 -4.26
N LEU A 207 14.22 5.67 -4.67
CA LEU A 207 13.55 4.59 -3.96
C LEU A 207 14.23 3.23 -4.22
N VAL A 208 14.45 2.86 -5.49
CA VAL A 208 14.92 1.52 -5.85
C VAL A 208 16.43 1.35 -5.83
N LYS A 209 17.19 2.45 -5.92
CA LYS A 209 18.67 2.49 -5.86
C LYS A 209 19.11 3.59 -4.90
N PRO A 210 18.71 3.53 -3.61
CA PRO A 210 18.98 4.61 -2.70
C PRO A 210 20.48 4.80 -2.48
N THR A 211 20.89 6.07 -2.42
CA THR A 211 22.23 6.49 -2.00
C THR A 211 22.25 7.05 -0.57
N ILE A 212 21.07 7.19 0.03
CA ILE A 212 20.89 7.68 1.40
C ILE A 212 21.26 6.54 2.37
N PRO A 213 22.21 6.73 3.29
CA PRO A 213 22.58 5.69 4.26
C PRO A 213 21.39 5.25 5.11
N GLY A 214 21.23 3.94 5.26
CA GLY A 214 20.12 3.34 6.02
C GLY A 214 18.76 3.34 5.33
N ALA A 215 18.63 3.90 4.13
CA ALA A 215 17.39 3.85 3.37
C ALA A 215 16.99 2.42 3.00
N ILE A 216 15.70 2.15 2.99
CA ILE A 216 15.15 0.89 2.48
C ILE A 216 15.37 0.87 0.97
N ARG A 217 16.00 -0.20 0.49
CA ARG A 217 16.04 -0.48 -0.94
C ARG A 217 14.72 -1.14 -1.35
N TRP A 218 13.89 -0.38 -2.01
CA TRP A 218 12.60 -0.86 -2.47
C TRP A 218 12.73 -1.73 -3.73
N VAL A 219 12.00 -2.82 -3.77
CA VAL A 219 11.79 -3.67 -4.94
C VAL A 219 10.41 -3.34 -5.50
N ASP A 220 10.32 -2.98 -6.76
CA ASP A 220 9.07 -2.77 -7.48
C ASP A 220 8.45 -4.12 -7.82
N SER A 221 7.34 -4.46 -7.17
CA SER A 221 6.66 -5.75 -7.33
C SER A 221 6.27 -6.05 -8.77
N PHE A 222 5.82 -5.04 -9.52
CA PHE A 222 5.46 -5.25 -10.92
C PHE A 222 6.70 -5.55 -11.77
N ARG A 223 7.79 -4.83 -11.53
CA ARG A 223 9.04 -5.03 -12.30
C ARG A 223 9.78 -6.29 -11.89
N GLU A 224 9.61 -6.78 -10.67
CA GLU A 224 10.12 -8.09 -10.25
C GLU A 224 9.46 -9.23 -11.04
N VAL A 225 8.13 -9.14 -11.26
CA VAL A 225 7.35 -10.14 -12.01
C VAL A 225 7.48 -9.93 -13.53
N HIS A 226 7.56 -8.67 -13.98
CA HIS A 226 7.65 -8.29 -15.40
C HIS A 226 8.95 -7.53 -15.66
N PRO A 227 10.10 -8.21 -15.75
CA PRO A 227 11.42 -7.55 -15.84
C PRO A 227 11.63 -6.76 -17.14
N ILE A 228 10.88 -7.10 -18.20
CA ILE A 228 10.93 -6.40 -19.50
C ILE A 228 9.79 -5.39 -19.56
N ARG A 229 10.12 -4.13 -19.83
CA ARG A 229 9.10 -3.08 -19.99
C ARG A 229 8.27 -3.29 -21.24
N GLY A 230 6.95 -3.24 -21.07
CA GLY A 230 5.98 -3.21 -22.16
C GLY A 230 5.60 -1.79 -22.59
N GLN A 231 4.92 -1.68 -23.71
CA GLN A 231 4.34 -0.40 -24.15
C GLN A 231 2.96 -0.12 -23.53
N ASP A 232 2.32 -1.15 -23.01
CA ASP A 232 0.96 -1.12 -22.49
C ASP A 232 0.98 -1.25 -20.95
N GLU A 233 1.74 -0.38 -20.27
CA GLU A 233 1.87 -0.41 -18.83
C GLU A 233 1.24 0.83 -18.14
N ALA A 234 0.39 1.59 -18.83
CA ALA A 234 -0.28 2.72 -18.20
C ALA A 234 -1.20 2.25 -17.06
N SER A 235 -1.02 2.83 -15.87
CA SER A 235 -1.94 2.69 -14.75
C SER A 235 -2.97 3.82 -14.72
N PHE A 236 -2.67 4.99 -15.27
CA PHE A 236 -3.65 6.06 -15.50
C PHE A 236 -4.39 5.84 -16.83
N ASN A 237 -5.71 5.71 -16.79
CA ASN A 237 -6.57 5.49 -17.96
C ASN A 237 -7.42 6.70 -18.36
N GLY A 238 -7.60 7.69 -17.46
CA GLY A 238 -8.35 8.93 -17.68
C GLY A 238 -9.81 8.69 -18.05
N PHE A 239 -10.43 7.59 -17.60
CA PHE A 239 -11.75 7.09 -18.00
C PHE A 239 -11.89 6.79 -19.51
N LYS A 240 -10.77 6.68 -20.23
CA LYS A 240 -10.75 6.39 -21.68
C LYS A 240 -10.29 4.98 -22.00
N GLY A 241 -9.83 4.24 -21.00
CA GLY A 241 -9.28 2.90 -21.20
C GLY A 241 -7.92 2.89 -21.86
N THR A 242 -7.14 3.96 -21.71
CA THR A 242 -5.77 4.05 -22.18
C THR A 242 -4.92 2.99 -21.51
N THR A 243 -4.22 2.17 -22.32
CA THR A 243 -3.29 1.15 -21.83
C THR A 243 -1.85 1.49 -22.15
N LYS A 244 -1.63 2.26 -23.23
CA LYS A 244 -0.31 2.69 -23.68
C LYS A 244 0.29 3.72 -22.75
N GLY A 245 1.56 3.53 -22.40
CA GLY A 245 2.31 4.43 -21.53
C GLY A 245 2.90 3.71 -20.32
N SER A 246 3.34 4.51 -19.35
CA SER A 246 4.04 4.03 -18.18
C SER A 246 3.12 3.97 -16.97
N ARG A 247 3.45 3.09 -16.01
CA ARG A 247 2.85 3.10 -14.67
C ARG A 247 3.25 4.36 -13.92
N ILE A 248 2.35 4.87 -13.12
CA ILE A 248 2.58 5.90 -12.10
C ILE A 248 2.11 5.44 -10.71
N ASP A 249 1.36 4.33 -10.66
CA ASP A 249 0.93 3.66 -9.45
C ASP A 249 1.84 2.45 -9.18
N PHE A 250 2.27 2.29 -7.93
CA PHE A 250 3.29 1.32 -7.56
C PHE A 250 2.92 0.56 -6.28
N ILE A 251 3.45 -0.67 -6.22
CA ILE A 251 3.56 -1.47 -5.00
C ILE A 251 5.02 -1.85 -4.86
N PHE A 252 5.65 -1.39 -3.79
CA PHE A 252 7.03 -1.71 -3.45
C PHE A 252 7.09 -2.55 -2.18
N HIS A 253 8.11 -3.38 -2.11
CA HIS A 253 8.43 -4.15 -0.91
C HIS A 253 9.92 -4.11 -0.58
N SER A 254 10.26 -4.34 0.69
CA SER A 254 11.63 -4.57 1.14
C SER A 254 12.10 -5.99 0.78
N ALA A 255 13.38 -6.26 0.94
CA ALA A 255 14.01 -7.54 0.58
C ALA A 255 13.44 -8.77 1.34
N ALA A 256 12.65 -8.55 2.39
CA ALA A 256 12.01 -9.63 3.17
C ALA A 256 10.84 -10.31 2.44
N PHE A 257 10.40 -9.73 1.35
CA PHE A 257 9.31 -10.27 0.53
C PHE A 257 9.81 -10.60 -0.88
N VAL A 258 9.00 -11.36 -1.61
CA VAL A 258 9.12 -11.58 -3.05
C VAL A 258 7.73 -11.49 -3.69
N ALA A 259 7.63 -10.78 -4.81
CA ALA A 259 6.40 -10.77 -5.58
C ALA A 259 6.29 -12.02 -6.45
N THR A 260 5.21 -12.76 -6.28
CA THR A 260 4.91 -13.94 -7.12
C THR A 260 3.95 -13.61 -8.24
N GLU A 261 3.11 -12.61 -8.04
CA GLU A 261 2.19 -12.08 -9.04
C GLU A 261 2.14 -10.56 -8.92
N SER A 262 2.00 -9.87 -10.04
CA SER A 262 1.66 -8.44 -10.08
C SER A 262 0.95 -8.11 -11.38
N ALA A 263 -0.06 -7.24 -11.30
CA ALA A 263 -0.86 -6.88 -12.46
C ALA A 263 -1.37 -5.44 -12.37
N ILE A 264 -1.70 -4.88 -13.53
CA ILE A 264 -2.53 -3.68 -13.68
C ILE A 264 -3.94 -4.20 -13.98
N ASP A 265 -4.87 -4.04 -13.05
CA ASP A 265 -6.23 -4.54 -13.19
C ASP A 265 -7.03 -3.64 -14.14
N ARG A 266 -7.26 -4.12 -15.34
CA ARG A 266 -7.96 -3.40 -16.42
C ARG A 266 -9.45 -3.77 -16.51
N THR A 267 -10.03 -4.20 -15.41
CA THR A 267 -11.46 -4.55 -15.36
C THR A 267 -12.30 -3.36 -15.80
N THR A 268 -13.22 -3.60 -16.72
CA THR A 268 -14.14 -2.62 -17.29
C THR A 268 -15.53 -3.20 -17.44
N ARG A 269 -16.56 -2.39 -17.34
CA ARG A 269 -17.96 -2.73 -17.63
C ARG A 269 -18.53 -1.74 -18.63
N GLU A 270 -18.91 -2.20 -19.81
CA GLU A 270 -19.51 -1.35 -20.85
C GLU A 270 -18.70 -0.07 -21.15
N ARG A 271 -17.36 -0.21 -21.20
CA ARG A 271 -16.40 0.89 -21.33
C ARG A 271 -16.41 1.90 -20.17
N ARG A 272 -16.96 1.53 -19.02
CA ARG A 272 -16.84 2.30 -17.78
C ARG A 272 -15.73 1.71 -16.92
N TYR A 273 -15.11 2.56 -16.13
CA TYR A 273 -13.98 2.22 -15.27
C TYR A 273 -14.30 2.57 -13.81
N PRO A 274 -13.77 1.82 -12.84
CA PRO A 274 -14.02 2.09 -11.42
C PRO A 274 -13.33 3.38 -10.95
N SER A 275 -12.27 3.81 -11.64
CA SER A 275 -11.52 5.05 -11.45
C SER A 275 -10.86 5.46 -12.77
N ASP A 276 -10.30 6.67 -12.85
CA ASP A 276 -9.41 7.10 -13.92
C ASP A 276 -8.01 6.50 -13.81
N HIS A 277 -7.74 5.76 -12.72
CA HIS A 277 -6.61 4.86 -12.57
C HIS A 277 -7.07 3.40 -12.58
N TYR A 278 -6.24 2.53 -13.11
CA TYR A 278 -6.35 1.09 -12.92
C TYR A 278 -5.73 0.71 -11.57
N PRO A 279 -6.37 -0.15 -10.76
CA PRO A 279 -5.71 -0.71 -9.60
C PRO A 279 -4.44 -1.45 -10.00
N VAL A 280 -3.36 -1.27 -9.26
CA VAL A 280 -2.19 -2.12 -9.34
C VAL A 280 -2.28 -3.13 -8.21
N THR A 281 -2.04 -4.41 -8.51
CA THR A 281 -2.12 -5.51 -7.57
C THR A 281 -0.81 -6.28 -7.50
N ALA A 282 -0.54 -6.88 -6.34
CA ALA A 282 0.56 -7.82 -6.17
C ALA A 282 0.19 -8.92 -5.17
N VAL A 283 0.76 -10.11 -5.36
CA VAL A 283 0.78 -11.19 -4.38
C VAL A 283 2.22 -11.32 -3.90
N LEU A 284 2.43 -11.11 -2.60
CA LEU A 284 3.74 -11.11 -1.98
C LEU A 284 3.88 -12.30 -1.02
N GLN A 285 5.02 -12.95 -1.05
CA GLN A 285 5.38 -14.00 -0.10
C GLN A 285 6.52 -13.54 0.81
N TRP A 286 6.49 -13.95 2.05
CA TRP A 286 7.63 -13.85 2.96
C TRP A 286 8.77 -14.75 2.46
N LYS A 287 9.99 -14.20 2.49
CA LYS A 287 11.22 -15.00 2.28
C LYS A 287 11.64 -15.72 3.53
#